data_ea577de17de078d9fb7d171d59a90cac
#
_entry.id   ea577de17de078d9fb7d171d59a90cac
#
_cell.length_a   1.000
_cell.length_b   1.000
_cell.length_c   1.000
_cell.angle_alpha   90.00
_cell.angle_beta   90.00
_cell.angle_gamma   90.00
#
_symmetry.space_group_name_H-M   'P 1'
#
loop_
_entity.id
_entity.type
_entity.pdbx_description
1 polymer ?
#
loop_
_entity_poly.entity_id
_entity_poly.type
_entity_poly.pdbx_seq_one_letter_code
_entity_poly.pdbx_strand_id
1 'polypeptide(L)'
;MLKCVNMIISGELMYNKSFKFLSQKMDEGEIINLLKSIYEHSVWVPKRLLSQNISEIKTKEQLQLMMQKIVDNSSEKEKLNLIKAHPELGKKLKKQETLTKFSEEEQKSAGLDQCSDEEFEILTKLNHEYRLKFEFPFIIAVRGLSKNQIIDNMKKRVNNSKSKEFETAIYEIHKIAKLRIQDLPY
;
A
#
# COMPACT_ATOMS: atom_id res chain seq x y z
N MET A 1 -12.47 -60.35 6.64
CA MET A 1 -13.29 -59.12 6.71
C MET A 1 -12.56 -58.09 7.53
N LEU A 2 -11.76 -57.26 6.86
CA LEU A 2 -11.11 -56.11 7.52
C LEU A 2 -11.97 -54.87 7.24
N LYS A 3 -12.50 -54.30 8.33
CA LYS A 3 -13.17 -53.00 8.28
C LYS A 3 -12.11 -51.91 8.19
N CYS A 4 -12.05 -51.23 7.06
CA CYS A 4 -11.32 -49.96 6.92
C CYS A 4 -12.04 -48.91 7.74
N VAL A 5 -11.38 -48.43 8.79
CA VAL A 5 -11.80 -47.24 9.54
C VAL A 5 -11.38 -46.05 8.72
N ASN A 6 -12.34 -45.37 8.10
CA ASN A 6 -12.13 -44.07 7.52
C ASN A 6 -11.98 -43.06 8.65
N MET A 7 -10.74 -42.66 8.92
CA MET A 7 -10.42 -41.51 9.74
C MET A 7 -10.64 -40.27 8.89
N ILE A 8 -11.80 -39.64 9.04
CA ILE A 8 -12.07 -38.31 8.46
C ILE A 8 -11.22 -37.32 9.26
N ILE A 9 -10.07 -36.97 8.70
CA ILE A 9 -9.35 -35.76 9.12
C ILE A 9 -10.19 -34.63 8.59
N SER A 10 -10.78 -33.82 9.47
CA SER A 10 -11.42 -32.57 9.17
C SER A 10 -10.35 -31.54 8.71
N GLY A 11 -9.82 -31.78 7.52
CA GLY A 11 -9.15 -30.76 6.75
C GLY A 11 -10.25 -29.90 6.11
N GLU A 12 -10.52 -28.74 6.68
CA GLU A 12 -11.21 -27.70 5.95
C GLU A 12 -10.49 -27.53 4.62
N LEU A 13 -11.12 -28.02 3.54
CA LEU A 13 -10.83 -27.52 2.21
C LEU A 13 -11.10 -26.00 2.30
N MET A 14 -10.05 -25.24 2.54
CA MET A 14 -10.09 -23.82 2.21
C MET A 14 -10.35 -23.76 0.70
N TYR A 15 -11.61 -23.68 0.37
CA TYR A 15 -12.05 -23.31 -0.97
C TYR A 15 -11.33 -21.99 -1.25
N ASN A 16 -10.24 -22.10 -2.00
CA ASN A 16 -9.63 -20.96 -2.64
C ASN A 16 -10.73 -20.33 -3.49
N LYS A 17 -11.46 -19.36 -2.91
CA LYS A 17 -12.36 -18.53 -3.71
C LYS A 17 -11.46 -17.93 -4.77
N SER A 18 -11.54 -18.47 -5.99
CA SER A 18 -10.74 -17.94 -7.09
C SER A 18 -11.03 -16.45 -7.12
N PHE A 19 -9.99 -15.68 -7.06
CA PHE A 19 -10.03 -14.22 -7.08
C PHE A 19 -10.76 -13.80 -8.37
N LYS A 20 -12.08 -13.59 -8.26
CA LYS A 20 -12.99 -13.32 -9.40
C LYS A 20 -12.68 -12.02 -10.13
N PHE A 21 -11.78 -11.25 -9.59
CA PHE A 21 -11.29 -10.00 -10.07
C PHE A 21 -10.84 -10.00 -11.54
N LEU A 22 -10.24 -11.09 -11.98
CA LEU A 22 -9.82 -11.29 -13.37
C LEU A 22 -10.70 -12.32 -14.09
N SER A 23 -11.93 -12.54 -13.59
CA SER A 23 -12.90 -13.27 -14.39
C SER A 23 -13.04 -12.53 -15.72
N GLN A 24 -13.10 -13.27 -16.83
CA GLN A 24 -13.17 -12.82 -18.24
C GLN A 24 -14.28 -11.80 -18.58
N LYS A 25 -14.88 -11.13 -17.58
CA LYS A 25 -16.00 -10.20 -17.69
C LYS A 25 -15.65 -8.75 -17.38
N MET A 26 -14.46 -8.47 -16.81
CA MET A 26 -14.06 -7.08 -16.55
C MET A 26 -13.30 -6.54 -17.75
N ASP A 27 -13.68 -5.36 -18.22
CA ASP A 27 -12.91 -4.65 -19.22
C ASP A 27 -11.66 -3.98 -18.61
N GLU A 28 -10.74 -3.53 -19.47
CA GLU A 28 -9.48 -2.90 -19.02
C GLU A 28 -9.73 -1.65 -18.17
N GLY A 29 -10.76 -0.87 -18.49
CA GLY A 29 -11.12 0.34 -17.74
C GLY A 29 -11.58 0.00 -16.32
N GLU A 30 -12.39 -1.04 -16.16
CA GLU A 30 -12.85 -1.54 -14.87
C GLU A 30 -11.67 -2.03 -14.02
N ILE A 31 -10.72 -2.78 -14.62
CA ILE A 31 -9.51 -3.25 -13.94
C ILE A 31 -8.65 -2.07 -13.50
N ILE A 32 -8.42 -1.09 -14.38
CA ILE A 32 -7.67 0.12 -14.03
C ILE A 32 -8.36 0.86 -12.90
N ASN A 33 -9.67 1.06 -12.96
CA ASN A 33 -10.42 1.75 -11.91
C ASN A 33 -10.30 1.07 -10.55
N LEU A 34 -10.33 -0.25 -10.52
CA LEU A 34 -10.18 -1.03 -9.30
C LEU A 34 -8.76 -0.95 -8.71
N LEU A 35 -7.74 -0.93 -9.57
CA LEU A 35 -6.33 -0.99 -9.14
C LEU A 35 -5.63 0.37 -9.04
N LYS A 36 -6.21 1.45 -9.58
CA LYS A 36 -5.56 2.76 -9.68
C LYS A 36 -5.07 3.35 -8.36
N SER A 37 -5.72 2.98 -7.25
CA SER A 37 -5.39 3.48 -5.91
C SER A 37 -4.49 2.53 -5.10
N ILE A 38 -4.13 1.36 -5.63
CA ILE A 38 -3.24 0.41 -4.93
C ILE A 38 -1.86 1.04 -4.70
N TYR A 39 -1.30 1.67 -5.73
CA TYR A 39 -0.04 2.43 -5.68
C TYR A 39 -0.32 3.93 -5.74
N GLU A 40 -1.20 4.42 -4.87
CA GLU A 40 -1.68 5.80 -4.81
C GLU A 40 -2.12 6.28 -6.22
N HIS A 41 -1.75 7.47 -6.65
CA HIS A 41 -2.09 8.02 -7.96
C HIS A 41 -1.27 7.46 -9.14
N SER A 42 -0.56 6.34 -8.96
CA SER A 42 0.34 5.78 -9.97
C SER A 42 -0.36 4.81 -10.94
N VAL A 43 -1.30 5.34 -11.73
CA VAL A 43 -2.11 4.59 -12.72
C VAL A 43 -1.25 3.82 -13.74
N TRP A 44 0.02 4.20 -13.93
CA TRP A 44 0.95 3.50 -14.81
C TRP A 44 1.21 2.05 -14.37
N VAL A 45 1.11 1.74 -13.06
CA VAL A 45 1.32 0.40 -12.53
C VAL A 45 0.24 -0.57 -13.05
N PRO A 46 -1.07 -0.33 -12.85
CA PRO A 46 -2.11 -1.19 -13.42
C PRO A 46 -2.10 -1.19 -14.95
N LYS A 47 -1.76 -0.09 -15.63
CA LYS A 47 -1.62 -0.10 -17.10
C LYS A 47 -0.52 -1.05 -17.57
N ARG A 48 0.64 -1.07 -16.91
CA ARG A 48 1.71 -2.03 -17.21
C ARG A 48 1.33 -3.46 -16.84
N LEU A 49 0.51 -3.65 -15.82
CA LEU A 49 -0.01 -4.97 -15.47
C LEU A 49 -0.85 -5.52 -16.63
N LEU A 50 -1.75 -4.71 -17.21
CA LEU A 50 -2.59 -5.12 -18.34
C LEU A 50 -1.81 -5.45 -19.62
N SER A 51 -0.62 -4.90 -19.81
CA SER A 51 0.26 -5.27 -20.92
C SER A 51 0.97 -6.62 -20.73
N GLN A 52 0.77 -7.29 -19.59
CA GLN A 52 1.29 -8.63 -19.30
C GLN A 52 0.18 -9.69 -19.43
N ASN A 53 0.55 -10.96 -19.35
CA ASN A 53 -0.44 -12.05 -19.33
C ASN A 53 -1.12 -12.11 -17.94
N ILE A 54 -2.20 -11.35 -17.77
CA ILE A 54 -2.97 -11.31 -16.51
C ILE A 54 -3.82 -12.55 -16.27
N SER A 55 -4.03 -13.42 -17.27
CA SER A 55 -4.83 -14.64 -17.13
C SER A 55 -4.24 -15.65 -16.14
N GLU A 56 -2.95 -15.52 -15.83
CA GLU A 56 -2.24 -16.34 -14.85
C GLU A 56 -2.44 -15.90 -13.40
N ILE A 57 -3.00 -14.70 -13.16
CA ILE A 57 -3.26 -14.18 -11.82
C ILE A 57 -4.51 -14.85 -11.25
N LYS A 58 -4.33 -15.75 -10.30
CA LYS A 58 -5.42 -16.50 -9.65
C LYS A 58 -5.64 -16.08 -8.19
N THR A 59 -4.66 -15.42 -7.59
CA THR A 59 -4.71 -15.02 -6.17
C THR A 59 -4.26 -13.57 -5.98
N LYS A 60 -4.64 -13.00 -4.84
CA LYS A 60 -4.20 -11.65 -4.42
C LYS A 60 -2.70 -11.57 -4.27
N GLU A 61 -2.06 -12.64 -3.82
CA GLU A 61 -0.61 -12.74 -3.69
C GLU A 61 0.09 -12.68 -5.04
N GLN A 62 -0.44 -13.36 -6.06
CA GLN A 62 0.09 -13.28 -7.42
C GLN A 62 -0.08 -11.86 -7.99
N LEU A 63 -1.25 -11.23 -7.79
CA LEU A 63 -1.47 -9.84 -8.18
C LEU A 63 -0.46 -8.90 -7.51
N GLN A 64 -0.28 -9.04 -6.19
CA GLN A 64 0.69 -8.25 -5.42
C GLN A 64 2.10 -8.41 -5.98
N LEU A 65 2.56 -9.64 -6.20
CA LEU A 65 3.91 -9.91 -6.70
C LEU A 65 4.13 -9.35 -8.11
N MET A 66 3.13 -9.44 -9.00
CA MET A 66 3.25 -8.86 -10.34
C MET A 66 3.30 -7.34 -10.31
N MET A 67 2.43 -6.69 -9.55
CA MET A 67 2.45 -5.23 -9.40
C MET A 67 3.75 -4.75 -8.72
N GLN A 68 4.24 -5.47 -7.72
CA GLN A 68 5.52 -5.19 -7.08
C GLN A 68 6.67 -5.25 -8.09
N LYS A 69 6.78 -6.33 -8.88
CA LYS A 69 7.81 -6.48 -9.93
C LYS A 69 7.79 -5.33 -10.95
N ILE A 70 6.59 -4.84 -11.30
CA ILE A 70 6.44 -3.69 -12.21
C ILE A 70 7.11 -2.44 -11.60
N VAL A 71 6.89 -2.20 -10.31
CA VAL A 71 7.52 -1.07 -9.60
C VAL A 71 9.01 -1.30 -9.43
N ASP A 72 9.45 -2.49 -9.01
CA ASP A 72 10.86 -2.80 -8.79
C ASP A 72 11.70 -2.64 -10.07
N ASN A 73 11.12 -3.00 -11.22
CA ASN A 73 11.77 -2.88 -12.54
C ASN A 73 11.60 -1.49 -13.18
N SER A 74 10.90 -0.56 -12.53
CA SER A 74 10.73 0.79 -13.05
C SER A 74 11.98 1.65 -12.82
N SER A 75 12.09 2.74 -13.58
CA SER A 75 13.20 3.69 -13.44
C SER A 75 13.17 4.37 -12.05
N GLU A 76 14.34 4.83 -11.59
CA GLU A 76 14.46 5.61 -10.34
C GLU A 76 13.54 6.85 -10.35
N LYS A 77 13.42 7.52 -11.51
CA LYS A 77 12.50 8.66 -11.70
C LYS A 77 11.04 8.28 -11.47
N GLU A 78 10.61 7.12 -11.97
CA GLU A 78 9.24 6.64 -11.76
C GLU A 78 8.99 6.26 -10.30
N LYS A 79 9.95 5.60 -9.65
CA LYS A 79 9.91 5.30 -8.22
C LYS A 79 9.84 6.58 -7.39
N LEU A 80 10.64 7.59 -7.71
CA LEU A 80 10.60 8.88 -7.02
C LEU A 80 9.23 9.58 -7.20
N ASN A 81 8.67 9.55 -8.40
CA ASN A 81 7.34 10.10 -8.65
C ASN A 81 6.25 9.34 -7.88
N LEU A 82 6.36 8.01 -7.79
CA LEU A 82 5.47 7.18 -6.98
C LEU A 82 5.55 7.56 -5.49
N ILE A 83 6.75 7.76 -4.93
CA ILE A 83 6.92 8.22 -3.55
C ILE A 83 6.25 9.59 -3.37
N LYS A 84 6.51 10.54 -4.28
CA LYS A 84 5.97 11.90 -4.22
C LYS A 84 4.45 11.98 -4.40
N ALA A 85 3.83 10.96 -4.99
CA ALA A 85 2.38 10.87 -5.13
C ALA A 85 1.66 10.55 -3.81
N HIS A 86 2.38 10.04 -2.80
CA HIS A 86 1.79 9.73 -1.50
C HIS A 86 1.59 10.99 -0.66
N PRO A 87 0.50 11.08 0.10
CA PRO A 87 0.21 12.20 0.97
C PRO A 87 1.12 12.22 2.20
N GLU A 88 1.35 13.41 2.74
CA GLU A 88 1.97 13.56 4.06
C GLU A 88 1.01 13.10 5.16
N LEU A 89 1.56 12.52 6.23
CA LEU A 89 0.80 12.08 7.38
C LEU A 89 0.44 13.25 8.32
N GLY A 90 -0.73 13.18 8.96
CA GLY A 90 -1.13 14.11 10.00
C GLY A 90 -1.46 15.52 9.52
N LYS A 91 -1.59 15.79 8.22
CA LYS A 91 -2.18 17.04 7.75
C LYS A 91 -3.68 17.03 8.05
N LYS A 92 -4.24 18.20 8.50
CA LYS A 92 -5.69 18.32 8.69
C LYS A 92 -6.42 17.87 7.44
N LEU A 93 -7.11 16.74 7.51
CA LEU A 93 -7.76 16.04 6.38
C LEU A 93 -8.66 16.98 5.53
N LYS A 94 -9.22 18.04 6.15
CA LYS A 94 -10.04 19.05 5.48
C LYS A 94 -9.34 19.90 4.41
N LYS A 95 -8.01 19.84 4.30
CA LYS A 95 -7.21 20.63 3.33
C LYS A 95 -6.52 19.77 2.26
N GLN A 96 -6.74 18.46 2.24
CA GLN A 96 -6.12 17.58 1.24
C GLN A 96 -7.18 17.12 0.22
N GLU A 97 -7.42 17.95 -0.79
CA GLU A 97 -8.33 17.64 -1.92
C GLU A 97 -7.89 16.43 -2.77
N THR A 98 -6.76 15.81 -2.46
CA THR A 98 -6.09 14.79 -3.29
C THR A 98 -5.91 13.43 -2.60
N LEU A 99 -6.48 13.21 -1.40
CA LEU A 99 -6.38 11.91 -0.76
C LEU A 99 -7.19 10.86 -1.52
N THR A 100 -6.57 9.69 -1.76
CA THR A 100 -7.37 8.52 -2.13
C THR A 100 -8.19 8.05 -0.92
N LYS A 101 -9.30 7.36 -1.20
CA LYS A 101 -10.14 6.79 -0.14
C LYS A 101 -9.35 5.86 0.78
N PHE A 102 -8.43 5.07 0.23
CA PHE A 102 -7.53 4.22 1.02
C PHE A 102 -6.65 5.04 1.97
N SER A 103 -5.98 6.09 1.46
CA SER A 103 -5.11 6.93 2.29
C SER A 103 -5.86 7.64 3.41
N GLU A 104 -7.10 8.07 3.16
CA GLU A 104 -7.95 8.67 4.19
C GLU A 104 -8.32 7.67 5.28
N GLU A 105 -8.78 6.48 4.90
CA GLU A 105 -9.16 5.41 5.83
C GLU A 105 -7.95 4.91 6.64
N GLU A 106 -6.79 4.76 5.99
CA GLU A 106 -5.54 4.36 6.64
C GLU A 106 -5.12 5.37 7.71
N GLN A 107 -5.09 6.66 7.39
CA GLN A 107 -4.72 7.70 8.36
C GLN A 107 -5.72 7.80 9.52
N LYS A 108 -7.03 7.66 9.26
CA LYS A 108 -8.05 7.59 10.31
C LYS A 108 -7.86 6.38 11.21
N SER A 109 -7.56 5.21 10.65
CA SER A 109 -7.35 3.98 11.43
C SER A 109 -6.16 4.07 12.40
N ALA A 110 -5.18 4.92 12.09
CA ALA A 110 -4.04 5.22 12.94
C ALA A 110 -4.28 6.40 13.92
N GLY A 111 -5.48 6.99 13.93
CA GLY A 111 -5.88 8.12 14.77
C GLY A 111 -5.21 9.44 14.38
N LEU A 112 -4.68 9.55 13.15
CA LEU A 112 -4.01 10.77 12.69
C LEU A 112 -4.98 11.93 12.40
N ASP A 113 -6.28 11.66 12.32
CA ASP A 113 -7.35 12.65 12.27
C ASP A 113 -7.73 13.23 13.64
N GLN A 114 -7.25 12.62 14.73
CA GLN A 114 -7.53 12.95 16.12
C GLN A 114 -6.25 13.35 16.88
N CYS A 115 -5.32 14.01 16.21
CA CYS A 115 -4.11 14.54 16.84
C CYS A 115 -4.45 15.70 17.78
N SER A 116 -3.81 15.74 18.96
CA SER A 116 -3.77 16.97 19.78
C SER A 116 -2.99 18.07 19.05
N ASP A 117 -3.10 19.31 19.52
CA ASP A 117 -2.36 20.42 18.91
C ASP A 117 -0.84 20.18 19.02
N GLU A 118 -0.34 19.63 20.13
CA GLU A 118 1.06 19.29 20.31
C GLU A 118 1.51 18.16 19.35
N GLU A 119 0.70 17.10 19.21
CA GLU A 119 0.97 16.02 18.27
C GLU A 119 1.00 16.54 16.82
N PHE A 120 0.08 17.44 16.50
CA PHE A 120 0.02 18.06 15.18
C PHE A 120 1.24 18.95 14.89
N GLU A 121 1.70 19.73 15.87
CA GLU A 121 2.92 20.53 15.76
C GLU A 121 4.16 19.66 15.54
N ILE A 122 4.30 18.57 16.31
CA ILE A 122 5.40 17.61 16.16
C ILE A 122 5.39 17.00 14.76
N LEU A 123 4.24 16.51 14.27
CA LEU A 123 4.13 15.93 12.93
C LEU A 123 4.43 16.95 11.84
N THR A 124 3.96 18.19 11.99
CA THR A 124 4.21 19.27 11.03
C THR A 124 5.71 19.58 10.94
N LYS A 125 6.39 19.68 12.07
CA LYS A 125 7.83 19.92 12.14
C LYS A 125 8.62 18.77 11.51
N LEU A 126 8.29 17.53 11.87
CA LEU A 126 8.95 16.34 11.33
C LEU A 126 8.72 16.18 9.81
N ASN A 127 7.51 16.42 9.32
CA ASN A 127 7.23 16.41 7.88
C ASN A 127 8.07 17.46 7.14
N HIS A 128 8.19 18.66 7.72
CA HIS A 128 9.02 19.73 7.14
C HIS A 128 10.51 19.34 7.08
N GLU A 129 11.07 18.88 8.21
CA GLU A 129 12.47 18.42 8.28
C GLU A 129 12.74 17.27 7.30
N TYR A 130 11.81 16.31 7.24
CA TYR A 130 11.92 15.16 6.36
C TYR A 130 11.90 15.56 4.88
N ARG A 131 11.00 16.47 4.50
CA ARG A 131 10.91 17.00 3.13
C ARG A 131 12.14 17.79 2.73
N LEU A 132 12.68 18.62 3.63
CA LEU A 132 13.92 19.36 3.36
C LEU A 132 15.09 18.42 3.11
N LYS A 133 15.18 17.31 3.85
CA LYS A 133 16.29 16.37 3.72
C LYS A 133 16.17 15.45 2.52
N PHE A 134 14.99 14.88 2.28
CA PHE A 134 14.79 13.79 1.32
C PHE A 134 14.09 14.22 0.03
N GLU A 135 13.44 15.39 0.01
CA GLU A 135 12.69 15.95 -1.13
C GLU A 135 11.44 15.13 -1.53
N PHE A 136 10.97 14.27 -0.61
CA PHE A 136 9.74 13.49 -0.73
C PHE A 136 9.07 13.31 0.65
N PRO A 137 7.77 12.93 0.71
CA PRO A 137 7.07 12.74 1.98
C PRO A 137 7.57 11.49 2.73
N PHE A 138 7.40 11.50 4.04
CA PHE A 138 7.61 10.30 4.87
C PHE A 138 6.56 9.25 4.54
N ILE A 139 7.01 8.03 4.23
CA ILE A 139 6.14 6.90 3.88
C ILE A 139 6.26 5.80 4.95
N ILE A 140 5.14 5.37 5.48
CA ILE A 140 5.03 4.22 6.38
C ILE A 140 3.65 3.57 6.25
N ALA A 141 3.58 2.25 6.29
CA ALA A 141 2.32 1.53 6.40
C ALA A 141 1.75 1.72 7.81
N VAL A 142 0.75 2.59 7.95
CA VAL A 142 0.23 3.04 9.25
C VAL A 142 -0.71 2.03 9.91
N ARG A 143 -1.27 1.08 9.16
CA ARG A 143 -2.22 0.09 9.69
C ARG A 143 -1.60 -0.70 10.85
N GLY A 144 -2.26 -0.66 12.02
CA GLY A 144 -1.80 -1.31 13.24
C GLY A 144 -0.75 -0.54 14.03
N LEU A 145 -0.36 0.65 13.59
CA LEU A 145 0.52 1.54 14.35
C LEU A 145 -0.28 2.60 15.11
N SER A 146 0.20 2.95 16.30
CA SER A 146 -0.25 4.13 17.03
C SER A 146 0.44 5.39 16.53
N LYS A 147 -0.14 6.58 16.83
CA LYS A 147 0.48 7.89 16.54
C LYS A 147 1.91 8.00 17.08
N ASN A 148 2.13 7.56 18.32
CA ASN A 148 3.46 7.60 18.94
C ASN A 148 4.46 6.75 18.16
N GLN A 149 4.09 5.53 17.74
CA GLN A 149 4.94 4.67 16.92
C GLN A 149 5.27 5.31 15.56
N ILE A 150 4.31 6.02 14.96
CA ILE A 150 4.54 6.75 13.70
C ILE A 150 5.55 7.88 13.92
N ILE A 151 5.35 8.72 14.96
CA ILE A 151 6.25 9.81 15.31
C ILE A 151 7.66 9.29 15.61
N ASP A 152 7.80 8.21 16.37
CA ASP A 152 9.09 7.61 16.71
C ASP A 152 9.82 7.07 15.47
N ASN A 153 9.07 6.45 14.53
CA ASN A 153 9.63 6.05 13.24
C ASN A 153 10.12 7.25 12.43
N MET A 154 9.37 8.36 12.38
CA MET A 154 9.80 9.58 11.72
C MET A 154 11.09 10.12 12.30
N LYS A 155 11.16 10.28 13.65
CA LYS A 155 12.36 10.75 14.39
C LYS A 155 13.58 9.87 14.12
N LYS A 156 13.39 8.56 14.04
CA LYS A 156 14.48 7.61 13.73
C LYS A 156 14.92 7.72 12.29
N ARG A 157 13.97 7.71 11.34
CA ARG A 157 14.25 7.62 9.91
C ARG A 157 14.72 8.94 9.31
N VAL A 158 14.43 10.08 9.91
CA VAL A 158 15.00 11.38 9.48
C VAL A 158 16.53 11.37 9.53
N ASN A 159 17.16 10.47 10.30
CA ASN A 159 18.62 10.32 10.37
C ASN A 159 19.23 9.41 9.28
N ASN A 160 18.42 8.73 8.49
CA ASN A 160 18.89 7.87 7.41
C ASN A 160 19.65 8.69 6.32
N SER A 161 20.48 8.00 5.52
CA SER A 161 20.97 8.53 4.25
C SER A 161 19.86 8.63 3.21
N LYS A 162 20.01 9.49 2.19
CA LYS A 162 19.01 9.63 1.10
C LYS A 162 18.74 8.29 0.40
N SER A 163 19.78 7.51 0.08
CA SER A 163 19.65 6.19 -0.56
C SER A 163 18.86 5.22 0.34
N LYS A 164 19.26 5.11 1.61
CA LYS A 164 18.58 4.22 2.56
C LYS A 164 17.11 4.58 2.73
N GLU A 165 16.80 5.87 2.77
CA GLU A 165 15.44 6.33 2.98
C GLU A 165 14.58 6.15 1.72
N PHE A 166 15.14 6.32 0.53
CA PHE A 166 14.49 6.01 -0.74
C PHE A 166 14.09 4.52 -0.82
N GLU A 167 15.03 3.61 -0.53
CA GLU A 167 14.76 2.17 -0.47
C GLU A 167 13.69 1.83 0.56
N THR A 168 13.77 2.46 1.75
CA THR A 168 12.80 2.26 2.83
C THR A 168 11.41 2.75 2.42
N ALA A 169 11.31 3.89 1.73
CA ALA A 169 10.04 4.42 1.23
C ALA A 169 9.39 3.45 0.22
N ILE A 170 10.14 2.93 -0.73
CA ILE A 170 9.63 1.93 -1.69
C ILE A 170 9.18 0.65 -0.98
N TYR A 171 9.96 0.16 0.00
CA TYR A 171 9.56 -1.00 0.79
C TYR A 171 8.24 -0.78 1.56
N GLU A 172 8.06 0.39 2.18
CA GLU A 172 6.82 0.74 2.88
C GLU A 172 5.64 0.88 1.90
N ILE A 173 5.86 1.42 0.68
CA ILE A 173 4.84 1.47 -0.37
C ILE A 173 4.38 0.06 -0.76
N HIS A 174 5.29 -0.91 -0.87
CA HIS A 174 4.91 -2.30 -1.15
C HIS A 174 4.08 -2.91 -0.02
N LYS A 175 4.37 -2.58 1.24
CA LYS A 175 3.55 -3.00 2.39
C LYS A 175 2.14 -2.39 2.31
N ILE A 176 2.03 -1.10 2.00
CA ILE A 176 0.75 -0.41 1.80
C ILE A 176 -0.04 -1.10 0.67
N ALA A 177 0.59 -1.29 -0.49
CA ALA A 177 -0.04 -1.93 -1.64
C ALA A 177 -0.53 -3.35 -1.33
N LYS A 178 0.26 -4.14 -0.58
CA LYS A 178 -0.14 -5.48 -0.11
C LYS A 178 -1.41 -5.42 0.74
N LEU A 179 -1.48 -4.51 1.71
CA LEU A 179 -2.65 -4.35 2.58
C LEU A 179 -3.89 -3.94 1.77
N ARG A 180 -3.75 -2.99 0.84
CA ARG A 180 -4.85 -2.55 -0.05
C ARG A 180 -5.35 -3.67 -0.98
N ILE A 181 -4.45 -4.51 -1.50
CA ILE A 181 -4.82 -5.67 -2.31
C ILE A 181 -5.58 -6.71 -1.47
N GLN A 182 -5.21 -6.91 -0.19
CA GLN A 182 -5.94 -7.80 0.71
C GLN A 182 -7.39 -7.35 0.93
N ASP A 183 -7.64 -6.03 0.92
CA ASP A 183 -8.98 -5.45 1.10
C ASP A 183 -9.82 -5.43 -0.19
N LEU A 184 -9.25 -5.76 -1.35
CA LEU A 184 -10.01 -5.87 -2.58
C LEU A 184 -11.12 -6.95 -2.45
N PRO A 185 -12.30 -6.72 -3.04
CA PRO A 185 -13.36 -7.74 -3.07
C PRO A 185 -12.89 -9.01 -3.80
N TYR A 186 -13.42 -10.15 -3.38
CA TYR A 186 -13.19 -11.44 -4.04
C TYR A 186 -14.09 -11.60 -5.26
#